data_ecb5590751e08e0e108521b61d031d50
#
_entry.id   ecb5590751e08e0e108521b61d031d50
#
_cell.length_a   1.000
_cell.length_b   1.000
_cell.length_c   1.000
_cell.angle_alpha   90.00
_cell.angle_beta   90.00
_cell.angle_gamma   90.00
#
_symmetry.space_group_name_H-M   'P 1'
#
loop_
_entity.id
_entity.type
_entity.pdbx_description
1 polymer ?
#
loop_
_entity_poly.entity_id
_entity_poly.type
_entity_poly.pdbx_seq_one_letter_code
_entity_poly.pdbx_strand_id
1 'polypeptide(L)'
;MPVVHANGVDIHYRISGDGDETVVLINGVGDDLEGWAMQIDPLVAAGLRVITFDNRGVGRSSLPPGPYSSREMAADTKALADTLALSRFHLVGVSLGGLIAQEYALSHPGDLRSVVLANTYAKPDAYTRAAFEVWGQIAEAGGMPLMMRQQAPWVFSPAFYAAHPERLTAILGEMERSAQPAWSFAAQIAALLTHDCTDRLGSLNTPALVIAADDDIIIRLSLSHRMFEELPRASWAIVPGGHAAFVENPDPWNRAVIAFIDQHRAAVH
;
A
#
# COMPACT_ATOMS: atom_id res chain seq x y z
N MET A 1 -19.83 3.65 8.29
CA MET A 1 -18.52 4.24 8.03
C MET A 1 -18.69 5.27 6.92
N PRO A 2 -17.97 6.38 6.99
CA PRO A 2 -18.17 7.48 6.05
C PRO A 2 -17.73 7.11 4.62
N VAL A 3 -18.40 7.73 3.65
CA VAL A 3 -18.09 7.69 2.23
C VAL A 3 -17.95 9.11 1.74
N VAL A 4 -17.00 9.37 0.87
CA VAL A 4 -16.84 10.65 0.18
C VAL A 4 -16.90 10.42 -1.32
N HIS A 5 -17.65 11.30 -2.02
CA HIS A 5 -17.61 11.32 -3.48
C HIS A 5 -16.47 12.23 -3.94
N ALA A 6 -15.45 11.64 -4.56
CA ALA A 6 -14.23 12.35 -4.96
C ALA A 6 -13.66 11.76 -6.25
N ASN A 7 -13.17 12.58 -7.17
CA ASN A 7 -12.61 12.16 -8.46
C ASN A 7 -13.52 11.20 -9.26
N GLY A 8 -14.86 11.41 -9.16
CA GLY A 8 -15.85 10.60 -9.89
C GLY A 8 -16.10 9.19 -9.32
N VAL A 9 -15.62 8.91 -8.11
CA VAL A 9 -15.84 7.65 -7.40
C VAL A 9 -16.24 7.90 -5.96
N ASP A 10 -16.99 6.96 -5.37
CA ASP A 10 -17.27 6.95 -3.94
C ASP A 10 -16.14 6.22 -3.24
N ILE A 11 -15.49 6.88 -2.30
CA ILE A 11 -14.37 6.35 -1.52
C ILE A 11 -14.86 6.10 -0.09
N HIS A 12 -14.84 4.84 0.32
CA HIS A 12 -15.10 4.42 1.69
C HIS A 12 -13.82 4.57 2.51
N TYR A 13 -13.91 5.22 3.69
CA TYR A 13 -12.75 5.46 4.53
C TYR A 13 -13.08 5.32 6.03
N ARG A 14 -12.04 5.27 6.85
CA ARG A 14 -12.09 5.26 8.31
C ARG A 14 -11.06 6.23 8.86
N ILE A 15 -11.41 6.89 9.96
CA ILE A 15 -10.49 7.69 10.76
C ILE A 15 -10.39 7.03 12.13
N SER A 16 -9.18 6.83 12.63
CA SER A 16 -8.86 6.28 13.94
C SER A 16 -7.88 7.19 14.67
N GLY A 17 -8.12 7.45 15.96
CA GLY A 17 -7.33 8.41 16.74
C GLY A 17 -7.67 9.87 16.42
N ASP A 18 -7.17 10.75 17.26
CA ASP A 18 -7.44 12.20 17.25
C ASP A 18 -6.15 13.04 17.38
N GLY A 19 -5.00 12.43 17.08
CA GLY A 19 -3.70 13.10 17.10
C GLY A 19 -3.60 14.28 16.14
N ASP A 20 -2.73 15.23 16.45
CA ASP A 20 -2.51 16.45 15.65
C ASP A 20 -1.82 16.16 14.32
N GLU A 21 -1.04 15.08 14.24
CA GLU A 21 -0.37 14.63 13.02
C GLU A 21 -1.19 13.53 12.34
N THR A 22 -1.41 13.68 11.04
CA THR A 22 -2.20 12.73 10.25
C THR A 22 -1.31 11.82 9.43
N VAL A 23 -1.63 10.53 9.41
CA VAL A 23 -1.08 9.54 8.49
C VAL A 23 -2.20 8.91 7.64
N VAL A 24 -2.00 8.85 6.34
CA VAL A 24 -2.90 8.19 5.38
C VAL A 24 -2.23 6.90 4.92
N LEU A 25 -2.95 5.78 5.01
CA LEU A 25 -2.48 4.44 4.64
C LEU A 25 -3.16 3.96 3.36
N ILE A 26 -2.36 3.55 2.37
CA ILE A 26 -2.82 3.06 1.06
C ILE A 26 -2.47 1.57 0.91
N ASN A 27 -3.49 0.75 0.74
CA ASN A 27 -3.38 -0.70 0.61
C ASN A 27 -2.78 -1.18 -0.73
N GLY A 28 -2.35 -2.43 -0.73
CA GLY A 28 -1.96 -3.20 -1.90
C GLY A 28 -3.14 -3.59 -2.80
N VAL A 29 -2.84 -4.38 -3.83
CA VAL A 29 -3.85 -4.90 -4.76
C VAL A 29 -4.75 -5.92 -4.07
N GLY A 30 -6.06 -5.75 -4.23
CA GLY A 30 -7.02 -6.69 -3.67
C GLY A 30 -7.37 -6.51 -2.19
N ASP A 31 -6.63 -5.65 -1.48
CA ASP A 31 -6.83 -5.40 -0.05
C ASP A 31 -7.75 -4.20 0.20
N ASP A 32 -8.66 -4.36 1.14
CA ASP A 32 -9.49 -3.28 1.67
C ASP A 32 -8.85 -2.65 2.93
N LEU A 33 -9.50 -1.65 3.50
CA LEU A 33 -8.99 -0.91 4.65
C LEU A 33 -8.80 -1.76 5.93
N GLU A 34 -9.40 -2.95 6.02
CA GLU A 34 -9.21 -3.86 7.15
C GLU A 34 -7.82 -4.52 7.14
N GLY A 35 -7.14 -4.57 5.98
CA GLY A 35 -5.76 -5.03 5.86
C GLY A 35 -4.78 -4.29 6.78
N TRP A 36 -5.13 -3.08 7.26
CA TRP A 36 -4.34 -2.29 8.18
C TRP A 36 -4.60 -2.55 9.68
N ALA A 37 -5.35 -3.60 10.02
CA ALA A 37 -5.76 -3.86 11.41
C ALA A 37 -4.58 -3.91 12.40
N MET A 38 -3.41 -4.41 11.97
CA MET A 38 -2.22 -4.54 12.82
C MET A 38 -1.42 -3.23 12.96
N GLN A 39 -1.74 -2.19 12.20
CA GLN A 39 -1.05 -0.90 12.17
C GLN A 39 -1.81 0.20 12.90
N ILE A 40 -3.14 0.11 12.95
CA ILE A 40 -3.98 1.19 13.46
C ILE A 40 -3.65 1.51 14.92
N ASP A 41 -3.73 0.52 15.83
CA ASP A 41 -3.53 0.75 17.26
C ASP A 41 -2.11 1.27 17.59
N PRO A 42 -1.01 0.69 17.04
CA PRO A 42 0.33 1.24 17.27
C PRO A 42 0.51 2.68 16.76
N LEU A 43 -0.07 3.03 15.61
CA LEU A 43 0.02 4.40 15.07
C LEU A 43 -0.82 5.39 15.91
N VAL A 44 -2.01 4.99 16.35
CA VAL A 44 -2.83 5.79 17.28
C VAL A 44 -2.13 5.97 18.62
N ALA A 45 -1.53 4.90 19.16
CA ALA A 45 -0.75 4.98 20.40
C ALA A 45 0.48 5.88 20.28
N ALA A 46 1.02 6.03 19.07
CA ALA A 46 2.07 7.01 18.76
C ALA A 46 1.55 8.46 18.60
N GLY A 47 0.26 8.72 18.89
CA GLY A 47 -0.34 10.05 18.82
C GLY A 47 -0.68 10.52 17.40
N LEU A 48 -0.95 9.58 16.48
CA LEU A 48 -1.34 9.89 15.11
C LEU A 48 -2.86 9.78 14.91
N ARG A 49 -3.39 10.62 14.05
CA ARG A 49 -4.68 10.46 13.42
C ARG A 49 -4.50 9.60 12.17
N VAL A 50 -5.02 8.40 12.18
CA VAL A 50 -4.83 7.40 11.11
C VAL A 50 -6.03 7.40 10.18
N ILE A 51 -5.80 7.56 8.88
CA ILE A 51 -6.82 7.48 7.84
C ILE A 51 -6.52 6.27 6.97
N THR A 52 -7.47 5.35 6.89
CA THR A 52 -7.46 4.21 5.99
C THR A 52 -8.62 4.31 5.02
N PHE A 53 -8.49 3.80 3.82
CA PHE A 53 -9.57 3.82 2.83
C PHE A 53 -9.46 2.64 1.86
N ASP A 54 -10.58 2.30 1.27
CA ASP A 54 -10.64 1.32 0.18
C ASP A 54 -10.29 2.02 -1.13
N ASN A 55 -9.27 1.53 -1.83
CA ASN A 55 -8.96 2.00 -3.17
C ASN A 55 -10.15 1.77 -4.12
N ARG A 56 -10.23 2.53 -5.24
CA ARG A 56 -11.17 2.17 -6.32
C ARG A 56 -10.99 0.71 -6.70
N GLY A 57 -12.06 0.03 -6.94
CA GLY A 57 -12.06 -1.36 -7.37
C GLY A 57 -12.06 -2.39 -6.24
N VAL A 58 -12.09 -2.01 -4.96
CA VAL A 58 -12.08 -2.96 -3.83
C VAL A 58 -12.93 -2.47 -2.67
N GLY A 59 -13.29 -3.38 -1.76
CA GLY A 59 -14.00 -3.09 -0.53
C GLY A 59 -15.39 -2.49 -0.76
N ARG A 60 -15.64 -1.35 -0.13
CA ARG A 60 -16.91 -0.60 -0.21
C ARG A 60 -16.82 0.64 -1.08
N SER A 61 -15.65 0.91 -1.66
CA SER A 61 -15.48 1.97 -2.64
C SER A 61 -16.08 1.60 -3.99
N SER A 62 -16.28 2.59 -4.87
CA SER A 62 -16.79 2.35 -6.23
C SER A 62 -15.92 1.39 -7.02
N LEU A 63 -16.57 0.61 -7.86
CA LEU A 63 -15.94 -0.34 -8.79
C LEU A 63 -16.12 0.18 -10.24
N PRO A 64 -15.47 1.27 -10.66
CA PRO A 64 -15.61 1.77 -12.03
C PRO A 64 -14.98 0.77 -13.03
N PRO A 65 -15.38 0.77 -14.31
CA PRO A 65 -14.69 0.01 -15.33
C PRO A 65 -13.20 0.39 -15.42
N GLY A 66 -12.30 -0.62 -15.57
CA GLY A 66 -10.88 -0.42 -15.77
C GLY A 66 -10.50 -0.23 -17.25
N PRO A 67 -9.19 -0.25 -17.58
CA PRO A 67 -8.07 -0.48 -16.65
C PRO A 67 -7.78 0.75 -15.76
N TYR A 68 -7.25 0.51 -14.54
CA TYR A 68 -6.81 1.61 -13.67
C TYR A 68 -5.31 1.91 -13.86
N SER A 69 -4.90 3.09 -13.40
CA SER A 69 -3.49 3.48 -13.30
C SER A 69 -3.15 3.99 -11.90
N SER A 70 -1.91 3.83 -11.46
CA SER A 70 -1.42 4.39 -10.19
C SER A 70 -1.61 5.91 -10.10
N ARG A 71 -1.49 6.62 -11.23
CA ARG A 71 -1.73 8.06 -11.31
C ARG A 71 -3.19 8.44 -11.08
N GLU A 72 -4.11 7.70 -11.66
CA GLU A 72 -5.55 7.89 -11.43
C GLU A 72 -5.93 7.62 -9.96
N MET A 73 -5.37 6.55 -9.38
CA MET A 73 -5.59 6.20 -7.98
C MET A 73 -4.93 7.22 -7.02
N ALA A 74 -3.81 7.84 -7.41
CA ALA A 74 -3.22 8.97 -6.68
C ALA A 74 -4.14 10.21 -6.71
N ALA A 75 -4.83 10.45 -7.82
CA ALA A 75 -5.83 11.51 -7.89
C ALA A 75 -7.04 11.25 -6.98
N ASP A 76 -7.44 9.98 -6.77
CA ASP A 76 -8.45 9.61 -5.77
C ASP A 76 -7.99 9.94 -4.35
N THR A 77 -6.74 9.56 -4.04
CA THR A 77 -6.12 9.87 -2.75
C THR A 77 -6.06 11.38 -2.51
N LYS A 78 -5.72 12.16 -3.56
CA LYS A 78 -5.71 13.64 -3.49
C LYS A 78 -7.11 14.19 -3.20
N ALA A 79 -8.11 13.71 -3.93
CA ALA A 79 -9.48 14.15 -3.76
C ALA A 79 -10.05 13.81 -2.36
N LEU A 80 -9.68 12.64 -1.81
CA LEU A 80 -9.97 12.27 -0.43
C LEU A 80 -9.28 13.24 0.55
N ALA A 81 -7.99 13.52 0.36
CA ALA A 81 -7.23 14.44 1.21
C ALA A 81 -7.83 15.85 1.20
N ASP A 82 -8.22 16.36 0.03
CA ASP A 82 -8.87 17.67 -0.12
C ASP A 82 -10.22 17.73 0.60
N THR A 83 -11.03 16.69 0.44
CA THR A 83 -12.35 16.61 1.09
C THR A 83 -12.24 16.58 2.61
N LEU A 84 -11.18 15.94 3.12
CA LEU A 84 -10.89 15.89 4.56
C LEU A 84 -10.07 17.09 5.04
N ALA A 85 -9.80 18.07 4.17
CA ALA A 85 -9.00 19.27 4.44
C ALA A 85 -7.61 18.94 5.03
N LEU A 86 -6.99 17.88 4.55
CA LEU A 86 -5.65 17.47 5.02
C LEU A 86 -4.58 18.41 4.46
N SER A 87 -3.69 18.81 5.32
CA SER A 87 -2.51 19.57 4.92
C SER A 87 -1.29 19.04 5.65
N ARG A 88 -0.19 18.83 4.91
CA ARG A 88 1.10 18.38 5.46
C ARG A 88 0.98 17.12 6.33
N PHE A 89 0.50 16.06 5.74
CA PHE A 89 0.34 14.75 6.37
C PHE A 89 1.45 13.76 5.95
N HIS A 90 1.52 12.62 6.64
CA HIS A 90 2.35 11.48 6.27
C HIS A 90 1.58 10.53 5.37
N LEU A 91 2.22 10.00 4.33
CA LEU A 91 1.61 9.05 3.40
C LEU A 91 2.35 7.71 3.47
N VAL A 92 1.65 6.62 3.66
CA VAL A 92 2.22 5.28 3.72
C VAL A 92 1.53 4.41 2.68
N GLY A 93 2.29 3.81 1.78
CA GLY A 93 1.76 2.89 0.77
C GLY A 93 2.51 1.57 0.74
N VAL A 94 1.76 0.46 0.67
CA VAL A 94 2.33 -0.88 0.50
C VAL A 94 1.99 -1.42 -0.89
N SER A 95 2.98 -2.03 -1.59
CA SER A 95 2.77 -2.69 -2.89
C SER A 95 2.15 -1.71 -3.92
N LEU A 96 0.94 -1.98 -4.44
CA LEU A 96 0.19 -1.03 -5.27
C LEU A 96 0.04 0.33 -4.60
N GLY A 97 -0.25 0.35 -3.29
CA GLY A 97 -0.33 1.59 -2.52
C GLY A 97 0.97 2.39 -2.53
N GLY A 98 2.12 1.71 -2.62
CA GLY A 98 3.42 2.35 -2.79
C GLY A 98 3.58 3.04 -4.15
N LEU A 99 3.03 2.46 -5.23
CA LEU A 99 3.00 3.08 -6.56
C LEU A 99 2.11 4.34 -6.57
N ILE A 100 0.97 4.24 -5.90
CA ILE A 100 0.03 5.36 -5.73
C ILE A 100 0.71 6.48 -4.93
N ALA A 101 1.39 6.14 -3.84
CA ALA A 101 2.11 7.09 -2.99
C ALA A 101 3.26 7.79 -3.74
N GLN A 102 3.97 7.11 -4.65
CA GLN A 102 4.98 7.72 -5.53
C GLN A 102 4.34 8.76 -6.46
N GLU A 103 3.25 8.40 -7.16
CA GLU A 103 2.56 9.34 -8.07
C GLU A 103 1.98 10.53 -7.29
N TYR A 104 1.46 10.31 -6.08
CA TYR A 104 1.01 11.38 -5.19
C TYR A 104 2.15 12.32 -4.82
N ALA A 105 3.26 11.78 -4.31
CA ALA A 105 4.41 12.57 -3.86
C ALA A 105 5.07 13.36 -5.01
N LEU A 106 5.08 12.80 -6.22
CA LEU A 106 5.58 13.49 -7.42
C LEU A 106 4.66 14.62 -7.87
N SER A 107 3.34 14.48 -7.68
CA SER A 107 2.35 15.45 -8.18
C SER A 107 2.00 16.52 -7.14
N HIS A 108 2.03 16.17 -5.84
CA HIS A 108 1.56 16.99 -4.72
C HIS A 108 2.56 17.02 -3.55
N PRO A 109 3.86 17.30 -3.78
CA PRO A 109 4.87 17.23 -2.72
C PRO A 109 4.60 18.21 -1.56
N GLY A 110 3.91 19.32 -1.82
CA GLY A 110 3.56 20.33 -0.81
C GLY A 110 2.58 19.84 0.26
N ASP A 111 1.79 18.79 -0.03
CA ASP A 111 0.81 18.22 0.88
C ASP A 111 1.46 17.28 1.91
N LEU A 112 2.69 16.83 1.65
CA LEU A 112 3.32 15.77 2.43
C LEU A 112 4.41 16.29 3.37
N ARG A 113 4.48 15.71 4.58
CA ARG A 113 5.63 15.77 5.48
C ARG A 113 6.65 14.70 5.12
N SER A 114 6.17 13.49 4.87
CA SER A 114 6.99 12.35 4.47
C SER A 114 6.16 11.30 3.74
N VAL A 115 6.85 10.39 3.05
CA VAL A 115 6.24 9.24 2.38
C VAL A 115 6.95 7.94 2.76
N VAL A 116 6.20 6.88 3.01
CA VAL A 116 6.71 5.53 3.21
C VAL A 116 6.30 4.66 2.02
N LEU A 117 7.27 4.04 1.39
CA LEU A 117 7.16 3.20 0.20
C LEU A 117 7.55 1.77 0.57
N ALA A 118 6.57 0.95 0.97
CA ALA A 118 6.83 -0.38 1.49
C ALA A 118 6.54 -1.45 0.44
N ASN A 119 7.47 -2.43 0.28
CA ASN A 119 7.33 -3.58 -0.61
C ASN A 119 6.83 -3.18 -2.02
N THR A 120 7.51 -2.21 -2.64
CA THR A 120 7.09 -1.58 -3.88
C THR A 120 8.30 -1.28 -4.79
N TYR A 121 8.05 -0.75 -5.98
CA TYR A 121 9.05 -0.51 -7.02
C TYR A 121 8.73 0.77 -7.79
N ALA A 122 9.68 1.26 -8.59
CA ALA A 122 9.45 2.37 -9.53
C ALA A 122 8.94 1.89 -10.90
N LYS A 123 9.33 0.67 -11.30
CA LYS A 123 8.96 0.00 -12.54
C LYS A 123 9.04 -1.52 -12.34
N PRO A 124 8.03 -2.30 -12.77
CA PRO A 124 8.10 -3.75 -12.66
C PRO A 124 9.15 -4.31 -13.61
N ASP A 125 9.98 -5.24 -13.13
CA ASP A 125 10.84 -6.03 -14.01
C ASP A 125 10.06 -7.19 -14.65
N ALA A 126 10.71 -7.96 -15.52
CA ALA A 126 10.06 -9.04 -16.26
C ALA A 126 9.47 -10.13 -15.35
N TYR A 127 10.14 -10.45 -14.22
CA TYR A 127 9.65 -11.45 -13.26
C TYR A 127 8.40 -10.95 -12.53
N THR A 128 8.46 -9.75 -11.97
CA THR A 128 7.34 -9.12 -11.25
C THR A 128 6.15 -8.94 -12.17
N ARG A 129 6.38 -8.55 -13.43
CA ARG A 129 5.33 -8.47 -14.45
C ARG A 129 4.66 -9.81 -14.68
N ALA A 130 5.45 -10.88 -14.91
CA ALA A 130 4.94 -12.23 -15.13
C ALA A 130 4.11 -12.73 -13.93
N ALA A 131 4.55 -12.45 -12.69
CA ALA A 131 3.82 -12.81 -11.49
C ALA A 131 2.41 -12.15 -11.46
N PHE A 132 2.33 -10.85 -11.71
CA PHE A 132 1.04 -10.13 -11.72
C PHE A 132 0.14 -10.54 -12.89
N GLU A 133 0.70 -10.83 -14.06
CA GLU A 133 -0.06 -11.39 -15.19
C GLU A 133 -0.69 -12.74 -14.84
N VAL A 134 0.04 -13.62 -14.16
CA VAL A 134 -0.47 -14.91 -13.67
C VAL A 134 -1.59 -14.70 -12.64
N TRP A 135 -1.46 -13.75 -11.72
CA TRP A 135 -2.51 -13.44 -10.75
C TRP A 135 -3.80 -12.99 -11.43
N GLY A 136 -3.70 -12.12 -12.42
CA GLY A 136 -4.85 -11.70 -13.22
C GLY A 136 -5.54 -12.88 -13.92
N GLN A 137 -4.76 -13.78 -14.54
CA GLN A 137 -5.26 -14.97 -15.21
C GLN A 137 -5.94 -15.95 -14.25
N ILE A 138 -5.39 -16.15 -13.04
CA ILE A 138 -6.02 -17.01 -12.02
C ILE A 138 -7.34 -16.41 -11.56
N ALA A 139 -7.39 -15.09 -11.32
CA ALA A 139 -8.62 -14.41 -10.92
C ALA A 139 -9.71 -14.51 -12.01
N GLU A 140 -9.34 -14.36 -13.27
CA GLU A 140 -10.27 -14.48 -14.41
C GLU A 140 -10.80 -15.92 -14.59
N ALA A 141 -9.92 -16.92 -14.48
CA ALA A 141 -10.27 -18.32 -14.72
C ALA A 141 -11.02 -18.98 -13.55
N GLY A 142 -10.68 -18.63 -12.29
CA GLY A 142 -11.17 -19.33 -11.11
C GLY A 142 -11.82 -18.45 -10.04
N GLY A 143 -11.90 -17.14 -10.29
CA GLY A 143 -12.46 -16.17 -9.35
C GLY A 143 -11.53 -15.79 -8.20
N MET A 144 -11.95 -14.80 -7.43
CA MET A 144 -11.14 -14.24 -6.34
C MET A 144 -10.81 -15.22 -5.20
N PRO A 145 -11.71 -16.14 -4.76
CA PRO A 145 -11.33 -17.10 -3.72
C PRO A 145 -10.16 -17.99 -4.12
N LEU A 146 -10.13 -18.45 -5.40
CA LEU A 146 -8.99 -19.22 -5.90
C LEU A 146 -7.73 -18.35 -5.98
N MET A 147 -7.86 -17.13 -6.51
CA MET A 147 -6.75 -16.19 -6.61
C MET A 147 -6.11 -15.93 -5.24
N MET A 148 -6.91 -15.60 -4.23
CA MET A 148 -6.43 -15.30 -2.87
C MET A 148 -5.69 -16.49 -2.26
N ARG A 149 -6.18 -17.70 -2.47
CA ARG A 149 -5.50 -18.92 -2.01
C ARG A 149 -4.20 -19.19 -2.74
N GLN A 150 -4.18 -18.99 -4.06
CA GLN A 150 -3.01 -19.28 -4.89
C GLN A 150 -1.88 -18.26 -4.72
N GLN A 151 -2.19 -17.01 -4.41
CA GLN A 151 -1.15 -15.98 -4.17
C GLN A 151 -0.47 -16.14 -2.81
N ALA A 152 -1.11 -16.81 -1.84
CA ALA A 152 -0.63 -16.87 -0.46
C ALA A 152 0.84 -17.35 -0.32
N PRO A 153 1.32 -18.41 -1.03
CA PRO A 153 2.72 -18.83 -0.96
C PRO A 153 3.72 -17.81 -1.53
N TRP A 154 3.24 -16.81 -2.26
CA TRP A 154 4.07 -15.73 -2.81
C TRP A 154 4.08 -14.51 -1.90
N VAL A 155 2.98 -14.33 -1.16
CA VAL A 155 2.75 -13.18 -0.29
C VAL A 155 3.35 -13.40 1.11
N PHE A 156 3.20 -14.60 1.66
CA PHE A 156 3.68 -14.94 3.01
C PHE A 156 4.98 -15.75 2.96
N SER A 157 5.89 -15.48 3.89
CA SER A 157 7.18 -16.17 3.99
C SER A 157 7.04 -17.63 4.40
N PRO A 158 7.97 -18.51 4.02
CA PRO A 158 8.02 -19.88 4.52
C PRO A 158 8.09 -19.96 6.05
N ALA A 159 8.76 -19.00 6.69
CA ALA A 159 8.86 -18.93 8.14
C ALA A 159 7.48 -18.68 8.78
N PHE A 160 6.66 -17.80 8.19
CA PHE A 160 5.30 -17.56 8.68
C PHE A 160 4.40 -18.79 8.52
N TYR A 161 4.48 -19.49 7.39
CA TYR A 161 3.78 -20.76 7.19
C TYR A 161 4.12 -21.81 8.26
N ALA A 162 5.40 -21.93 8.61
CA ALA A 162 5.84 -22.90 9.59
C ALA A 162 5.46 -22.52 11.03
N ALA A 163 5.56 -21.24 11.38
CA ALA A 163 5.37 -20.77 12.75
C ALA A 163 3.89 -20.50 13.11
N HIS A 164 3.05 -20.14 12.12
CA HIS A 164 1.71 -19.63 12.37
C HIS A 164 0.62 -20.22 11.46
N PRO A 165 0.50 -21.57 11.33
CA PRO A 165 -0.44 -22.19 10.39
C PRO A 165 -1.92 -21.86 10.67
N GLU A 166 -2.30 -21.72 11.95
CA GLU A 166 -3.67 -21.37 12.31
C GLU A 166 -4.01 -19.92 11.96
N ARG A 167 -3.06 -18.99 12.23
CA ARG A 167 -3.21 -17.57 11.88
C ARG A 167 -3.30 -17.40 10.37
N LEU A 168 -2.45 -18.11 9.62
CA LEU A 168 -2.51 -18.11 8.16
C LEU A 168 -3.86 -18.61 7.65
N THR A 169 -4.37 -19.71 8.22
CA THR A 169 -5.69 -20.24 7.85
C THR A 169 -6.81 -19.23 8.08
N ALA A 170 -6.76 -18.50 9.20
CA ALA A 170 -7.72 -17.43 9.49
C ALA A 170 -7.64 -16.29 8.47
N ILE A 171 -6.41 -15.80 8.19
CA ILE A 171 -6.17 -14.74 7.18
C ILE A 171 -6.71 -15.17 5.81
N LEU A 172 -6.37 -16.36 5.35
CA LEU A 172 -6.84 -16.87 4.04
C LEU A 172 -8.38 -16.96 4.00
N GLY A 173 -9.00 -17.41 5.09
CA GLY A 173 -10.45 -17.44 5.20
C GLY A 173 -11.11 -16.06 5.15
N GLU A 174 -10.42 -15.01 5.59
CA GLU A 174 -10.89 -13.62 5.45
C GLU A 174 -10.68 -13.11 4.01
N MET A 175 -9.52 -13.34 3.43
CA MET A 175 -9.21 -12.95 2.05
C MET A 175 -10.17 -13.61 1.04
N GLU A 176 -10.50 -14.89 1.23
CA GLU A 176 -11.44 -15.62 0.37
C GLU A 176 -12.88 -15.07 0.44
N ARG A 177 -13.25 -14.38 1.53
CA ARG A 177 -14.54 -13.70 1.68
C ARG A 177 -14.59 -12.33 1.00
N SER A 178 -13.48 -11.88 0.43
CA SER A 178 -13.46 -10.62 -0.32
C SER A 178 -14.51 -10.64 -1.43
N ALA A 179 -15.34 -9.62 -1.45
CA ALA A 179 -16.39 -9.46 -2.45
C ALA A 179 -15.89 -8.80 -3.75
N GLN A 180 -14.58 -8.60 -3.91
CA GLN A 180 -14.01 -7.96 -5.10
C GLN A 180 -14.27 -8.83 -6.35
N PRO A 181 -14.87 -8.28 -7.42
CA PRO A 181 -15.00 -9.01 -8.68
C PRO A 181 -13.64 -9.20 -9.37
N ALA A 182 -13.45 -10.34 -10.04
CA ALA A 182 -12.21 -10.65 -10.76
C ALA A 182 -11.83 -9.56 -11.80
N TRP A 183 -12.79 -9.00 -12.51
CA TRP A 183 -12.55 -7.91 -13.47
C TRP A 183 -12.02 -6.63 -12.81
N SER A 184 -12.48 -6.35 -11.59
CA SER A 184 -12.01 -5.18 -10.82
C SER A 184 -10.60 -5.41 -10.27
N PHE A 185 -10.28 -6.63 -9.83
CA PHE A 185 -8.92 -7.03 -9.48
C PHE A 185 -7.98 -6.90 -10.70
N ALA A 186 -8.41 -7.39 -11.88
CA ALA A 186 -7.64 -7.23 -13.12
C ALA A 186 -7.42 -5.74 -13.48
N ALA A 187 -8.39 -4.87 -13.20
CA ALA A 187 -8.22 -3.43 -13.40
C ALA A 187 -7.14 -2.83 -12.48
N GLN A 188 -7.03 -3.29 -11.22
CA GLN A 188 -5.94 -2.92 -10.32
C GLN A 188 -4.58 -3.53 -10.75
N ILE A 189 -4.57 -4.78 -11.24
CA ILE A 189 -3.35 -5.41 -11.82
C ILE A 189 -2.81 -4.57 -12.98
N ALA A 190 -3.67 -3.97 -13.80
CA ALA A 190 -3.22 -3.08 -14.87
C ALA A 190 -2.40 -1.89 -14.35
N ALA A 191 -2.75 -1.33 -13.19
CA ALA A 191 -1.96 -0.28 -12.55
C ALA A 191 -0.56 -0.75 -12.15
N LEU A 192 -0.44 -1.98 -11.62
CA LEU A 192 0.85 -2.60 -11.30
C LEU A 192 1.73 -2.79 -12.56
N LEU A 193 1.13 -3.28 -13.64
CA LEU A 193 1.84 -3.60 -14.87
C LEU A 193 2.28 -2.38 -15.67
N THR A 194 1.54 -1.27 -15.58
CA THR A 194 1.76 -0.07 -16.39
C THR A 194 2.54 1.03 -15.67
N HIS A 195 2.74 0.90 -14.34
CA HIS A 195 3.47 1.90 -13.56
C HIS A 195 4.93 2.01 -14.01
N ASP A 196 5.36 3.22 -14.30
CA ASP A 196 6.74 3.59 -14.54
C ASP A 196 6.95 5.05 -14.14
N CYS A 197 7.69 5.28 -13.08
CA CYS A 197 8.08 6.62 -12.63
C CYS A 197 9.60 6.81 -12.56
N THR A 198 10.37 5.87 -13.11
CA THR A 198 11.84 5.83 -13.01
C THR A 198 12.47 7.19 -13.34
N ASP A 199 12.14 7.77 -14.48
CA ASP A 199 12.72 9.05 -14.93
C ASP A 199 12.31 10.26 -14.06
N ARG A 200 11.36 10.09 -13.14
CA ARG A 200 10.81 11.16 -12.29
C ARG A 200 11.23 11.06 -10.83
N LEU A 201 11.76 9.91 -10.39
CA LEU A 201 12.13 9.67 -8.98
C LEU A 201 13.14 10.69 -8.46
N GLY A 202 14.10 11.10 -9.27
CA GLY A 202 15.09 12.13 -8.91
C GLY A 202 14.49 13.50 -8.56
N SER A 203 13.22 13.75 -8.90
CA SER A 203 12.49 14.97 -8.52
C SER A 203 11.66 14.82 -7.24
N LEU A 204 11.54 13.61 -6.66
CA LEU A 204 10.79 13.36 -5.44
C LEU A 204 11.58 13.82 -4.22
N ASN A 205 11.39 15.09 -3.85
CA ASN A 205 12.11 15.73 -2.74
C ASN A 205 11.44 15.58 -1.36
N THR A 206 10.24 14.99 -1.30
CA THR A 206 9.61 14.62 -0.02
C THR A 206 10.49 13.60 0.70
N PRO A 207 10.77 13.78 2.02
CA PRO A 207 11.47 12.75 2.78
C PRO A 207 10.81 11.39 2.61
N ALA A 208 11.56 10.38 2.22
CA ALA A 208 11.05 9.05 1.91
C ALA A 208 11.67 7.97 2.80
N LEU A 209 10.88 6.98 3.21
CA LEU A 209 11.37 5.72 3.75
C LEU A 209 11.01 4.60 2.78
N VAL A 210 12.01 3.89 2.30
CA VAL A 210 11.76 2.65 1.55
C VAL A 210 11.91 1.47 2.51
N ILE A 211 10.82 0.69 2.65
CA ILE A 211 10.81 -0.55 3.42
C ILE A 211 10.77 -1.72 2.44
N ALA A 212 11.67 -2.66 2.61
CA ALA A 212 11.67 -3.93 1.89
C ALA A 212 11.64 -5.10 2.88
N ALA A 213 11.06 -6.23 2.50
CA ALA A 213 11.08 -7.45 3.30
C ALA A 213 12.12 -8.42 2.75
N ASP A 214 12.82 -9.13 3.64
CA ASP A 214 13.97 -9.96 3.28
C ASP A 214 13.60 -11.25 2.52
N ASP A 215 12.38 -11.75 2.73
CA ASP A 215 11.81 -12.92 2.05
C ASP A 215 10.74 -12.56 0.98
N ASP A 216 10.63 -11.27 0.58
CA ASP A 216 9.69 -10.87 -0.49
C ASP A 216 10.17 -11.39 -1.84
N ILE A 217 9.48 -12.41 -2.37
CA ILE A 217 9.78 -13.01 -3.67
C ILE A 217 9.08 -12.35 -4.84
N ILE A 218 8.12 -11.47 -4.59
CA ILE A 218 7.37 -10.71 -5.62
C ILE A 218 8.11 -9.40 -5.90
N ILE A 219 8.27 -8.58 -4.88
CA ILE A 219 9.00 -7.31 -4.94
C ILE A 219 10.35 -7.51 -4.23
N ARG A 220 11.24 -8.21 -4.90
CA ARG A 220 12.55 -8.56 -4.35
C ARG A 220 13.31 -7.34 -3.86
N LEU A 221 14.12 -7.53 -2.81
CA LEU A 221 15.00 -6.49 -2.24
C LEU A 221 15.71 -5.66 -3.31
N SER A 222 16.24 -6.31 -4.35
CA SER A 222 16.96 -5.64 -5.44
C SER A 222 16.08 -4.69 -6.26
N LEU A 223 14.77 -4.97 -6.35
CA LEU A 223 13.82 -4.11 -7.08
C LEU A 223 13.50 -2.84 -6.28
N SER A 224 13.20 -2.99 -4.99
CA SER A 224 13.00 -1.86 -4.09
C SER A 224 14.29 -1.05 -3.89
N HIS A 225 15.46 -1.70 -3.85
CA HIS A 225 16.74 -1.02 -3.70
C HIS A 225 17.06 -0.14 -4.90
N ARG A 226 16.80 -0.59 -6.13
CA ARG A 226 16.94 0.27 -7.34
C ARG A 226 16.09 1.53 -7.25
N MET A 227 14.85 1.43 -6.74
CA MET A 227 14.01 2.61 -6.49
C MET A 227 14.62 3.52 -5.43
N PHE A 228 15.15 2.94 -4.34
CA PHE A 228 15.79 3.69 -3.27
C PHE A 228 17.00 4.49 -3.77
N GLU A 229 17.84 3.93 -4.64
CA GLU A 229 19.04 4.59 -5.18
C GLU A 229 18.71 5.85 -6.01
N GLU A 230 17.52 5.91 -6.61
CA GLU A 230 17.09 7.06 -7.42
C GLU A 230 16.40 8.17 -6.59
N LEU A 231 16.08 7.91 -5.31
CA LEU A 231 15.37 8.87 -4.46
C LEU A 231 16.36 9.78 -3.72
N PRO A 232 16.30 11.12 -3.91
CA PRO A 232 17.33 12.04 -3.38
C PRO A 232 17.32 12.18 -1.86
N ARG A 233 16.20 11.86 -1.20
CA ARG A 233 16.01 12.03 0.25
C ARG A 233 15.38 10.81 0.88
N ALA A 234 15.93 9.64 0.61
CA ALA A 234 15.38 8.38 1.11
C ALA A 234 16.23 7.79 2.25
N SER A 235 15.55 7.13 3.17
CA SER A 235 16.09 6.18 4.13
C SER A 235 15.70 4.77 3.72
N TRP A 236 16.51 3.78 4.09
CA TRP A 236 16.31 2.37 3.77
C TRP A 236 16.09 1.55 5.03
N ALA A 237 15.10 0.68 5.04
CA ALA A 237 14.87 -0.30 6.10
C ALA A 237 14.55 -1.68 5.51
N ILE A 238 15.07 -2.72 6.15
CA ILE A 238 14.71 -4.12 5.87
C ILE A 238 13.96 -4.65 7.08
N VAL A 239 12.84 -5.33 6.82
CA VAL A 239 12.04 -6.02 7.84
C VAL A 239 11.97 -7.51 7.53
N PRO A 240 11.88 -8.39 8.53
CA PRO A 240 11.72 -9.81 8.29
C PRO A 240 10.33 -10.14 7.73
N GLY A 241 10.26 -11.10 6.81
CA GLY A 241 9.01 -11.62 6.27
C GLY A 241 8.90 -11.55 4.76
N GLY A 242 7.76 -12.02 4.23
CA GLY A 242 7.42 -11.98 2.81
C GLY A 242 6.84 -10.63 2.36
N HIS A 243 6.08 -10.66 1.26
CA HIS A 243 5.44 -9.46 0.71
C HIS A 243 4.49 -8.79 1.71
N ALA A 244 3.78 -9.59 2.53
CA ALA A 244 2.92 -9.12 3.61
C ALA A 244 3.64 -8.97 4.96
N ALA A 245 4.90 -8.56 4.98
CA ALA A 245 5.69 -8.40 6.22
C ALA A 245 5.00 -7.53 7.28
N PHE A 246 4.21 -6.54 6.88
CA PHE A 246 3.41 -5.70 7.79
C PHE A 246 2.31 -6.48 8.53
N VAL A 247 1.87 -7.63 7.99
CA VAL A 247 0.94 -8.57 8.62
C VAL A 247 1.69 -9.66 9.37
N GLU A 248 2.74 -10.22 8.78
CA GLU A 248 3.52 -11.32 9.38
C GLU A 248 4.24 -10.87 10.65
N ASN A 249 4.96 -9.76 10.55
CA ASN A 249 5.81 -9.19 11.58
C ASN A 249 5.48 -7.70 11.79
N PRO A 250 4.31 -7.39 12.36
CA PRO A 250 3.84 -6.00 12.48
C PRO A 250 4.76 -5.13 13.35
N ASP A 251 5.35 -5.67 14.42
CA ASP A 251 6.14 -4.89 15.35
C ASP A 251 7.39 -4.22 14.74
N PRO A 252 8.31 -4.93 14.04
CA PRO A 252 9.45 -4.27 13.39
C PRO A 252 8.99 -3.31 12.29
N TRP A 253 7.93 -3.64 11.53
CA TRP A 253 7.39 -2.78 10.52
C TRP A 253 6.82 -1.48 11.10
N ASN A 254 5.97 -1.58 12.12
CA ASN A 254 5.38 -0.43 12.81
C ASN A 254 6.45 0.46 13.44
N ARG A 255 7.46 -0.13 14.09
CA ARG A 255 8.58 0.65 14.66
C ARG A 255 9.35 1.44 13.60
N ALA A 256 9.61 0.86 12.43
CA ALA A 256 10.29 1.56 11.34
C ALA A 256 9.47 2.76 10.84
N VAL A 257 8.17 2.57 10.64
CA VAL A 257 7.26 3.63 10.18
C VAL A 257 7.12 4.73 11.23
N ILE A 258 6.86 4.39 12.49
CA ILE A 258 6.68 5.35 13.57
C ILE A 258 7.96 6.16 13.78
N ALA A 259 9.12 5.50 13.87
CA ALA A 259 10.40 6.19 14.04
C ALA A 259 10.71 7.18 12.89
N PHE A 260 10.34 6.82 11.66
CA PHE A 260 10.52 7.70 10.52
C PHE A 260 9.53 8.88 10.54
N ILE A 261 8.26 8.64 10.88
CA ILE A 261 7.26 9.70 11.04
C ILE A 261 7.71 10.69 12.11
N ASP A 262 8.19 10.22 13.27
CA ASP A 262 8.61 11.05 14.41
C ASP A 262 9.76 12.01 14.02
N GLN A 263 10.66 11.60 13.13
CA GLN A 263 11.73 12.45 12.62
C GLN A 263 11.22 13.58 11.71
N HIS A 264 9.99 13.48 11.22
CA HIS A 264 9.40 14.40 10.23
C HIS A 264 8.11 15.07 10.70
N ARG A 265 7.80 14.99 12.01
CA ARG A 265 6.69 15.74 12.62
C ARG A 265 6.89 17.25 12.52
N ALA A 266 5.81 18.01 12.68
CA ALA A 266 5.93 19.45 12.88
C ALA A 266 6.81 19.73 14.11
N ALA A 267 7.69 20.73 14.02
CA ALA A 267 8.35 21.24 15.21
C ALA A 267 7.27 21.73 16.20
N VAL A 268 7.30 21.21 17.42
CA VAL A 268 6.46 21.75 18.51
C VAL A 268 7.02 23.13 18.84
N HIS A 269 6.22 24.17 18.55
CA HIS A 269 6.54 25.56 18.88
C HIS A 269 5.97 25.95 20.22
#